data_f5b027abc66e50868cdb0828d40749e1
#
_entry.id   f5b027abc66e50868cdb0828d40749e1
#
_cell.length_a   1.000
_cell.length_b   1.000
_cell.length_c   1.000
_cell.angle_alpha   90.00
_cell.angle_beta   90.00
_cell.angle_gamma   90.00
#
_symmetry.space_group_name_H-M   'P 1'
#
loop_
_entity.id
_entity.type
_entity.pdbx_description
1 polymer ?
#
loop_
_entity_poly.entity_id
_entity_poly.type
_entity_poly.pdbx_seq_one_letter_code
_entity_poly.pdbx_strand_id
1 'polypeptide(L)'
;LRGERGLTYAETLPDGSPGGITVEIAHKIAAALARTPQFVTYPAAGKVVDDAQNDGWDIAFLAIDPQREEVLRFTQPYITIQGTVLVKAHSQWQSVQQMDQPGVVINVGKGAAYDLHLTRQLRHATLNRLSSSQAAIDAFLNGEGEMAAGIRQPLERVARENHQFRVLPDNFGQINQAICVPRENADLHKKITELLTLWQQDGSVQRIVENHLSGL
;
A
#
# COMPACT_ATOMS: atom_id res chain seq x y z
N LEU A 1 -28.59 -13.24 -13.53
CA LEU A 1 -28.03 -12.26 -14.49
C LEU A 1 -26.81 -11.49 -13.96
N ARG A 2 -25.99 -12.10 -13.07
CA ARG A 2 -24.70 -11.55 -12.63
C ARG A 2 -23.51 -12.10 -13.45
N GLY A 3 -23.77 -12.83 -14.52
CA GLY A 3 -22.73 -13.55 -15.28
C GLY A 3 -21.95 -12.73 -16.30
N GLU A 4 -22.37 -11.53 -16.63
CA GLU A 4 -21.77 -10.75 -17.72
C GLU A 4 -21.06 -9.45 -17.29
N ARG A 5 -21.04 -9.14 -15.99
CA ARG A 5 -20.27 -7.99 -15.53
C ARG A 5 -18.77 -8.29 -15.53
N GLY A 6 -17.98 -7.32 -16.01
CA GLY A 6 -16.55 -7.35 -15.86
C GLY A 6 -16.13 -7.44 -14.38
N LEU A 7 -14.88 -7.78 -14.12
CA LEU A 7 -14.31 -7.70 -12.78
C LEU A 7 -13.83 -6.27 -12.53
N THR A 8 -14.35 -5.67 -11.48
CA THR A 8 -13.95 -4.31 -11.08
C THR A 8 -12.81 -4.38 -10.08
N TYR A 9 -11.69 -3.76 -10.43
CA TYR A 9 -10.51 -3.65 -9.59
C TYR A 9 -10.41 -2.25 -9.01
N ALA A 10 -10.28 -2.18 -7.70
CA ALA A 10 -9.98 -0.92 -7.01
C ALA A 10 -8.49 -0.66 -7.07
N GLU A 11 -8.12 0.54 -7.50
CA GLU A 11 -6.75 1.00 -7.59
C GLU A 11 -6.62 2.33 -6.85
N THR A 12 -5.59 2.46 -6.03
CA THR A 12 -5.24 3.75 -5.44
C THR A 12 -4.38 4.54 -6.41
N LEU A 13 -4.55 5.87 -6.41
CA LEU A 13 -3.59 6.76 -7.05
C LEU A 13 -2.20 6.50 -6.45
N PRO A 14 -1.11 6.79 -7.18
CA PRO A 14 0.25 6.45 -6.74
C PRO A 14 0.56 7.05 -5.37
N ASP A 15 0.36 6.27 -4.31
CA ASP A 15 0.61 6.64 -2.91
C ASP A 15 1.78 5.84 -2.34
N GLY A 16 2.58 5.26 -3.23
CA GLY A 16 3.69 4.40 -2.89
C GLY A 16 3.50 2.93 -3.15
N SER A 17 2.32 2.52 -3.59
CA SER A 17 2.13 1.16 -4.10
C SER A 17 2.78 1.03 -5.48
N PRO A 18 3.41 -0.12 -5.81
CA PRO A 18 3.99 -0.34 -7.14
C PRO A 18 2.87 -0.54 -8.17
N GLY A 19 2.36 0.58 -8.71
CA GLY A 19 1.15 0.64 -9.52
C GLY A 19 1.12 -0.26 -10.75
N GLY A 20 2.24 -0.41 -11.48
CA GLY A 20 2.31 -1.27 -12.66
C GLY A 20 2.13 -2.76 -12.34
N ILE A 21 2.55 -3.21 -11.17
CA ILE A 21 2.42 -4.60 -10.71
C ILE A 21 0.95 -4.98 -10.56
N THR A 22 0.16 -4.14 -9.91
CA THR A 22 -1.25 -4.40 -9.63
C THR A 22 -2.05 -4.53 -10.92
N VAL A 23 -1.83 -3.64 -11.88
CA VAL A 23 -2.51 -3.66 -13.18
C VAL A 23 -2.18 -4.94 -13.95
N GLU A 24 -0.92 -5.35 -13.98
CA GLU A 24 -0.49 -6.56 -14.68
C GLU A 24 -1.08 -7.83 -14.05
N ILE A 25 -1.09 -7.92 -12.72
CA ILE A 25 -1.73 -9.04 -12.01
C ILE A 25 -3.25 -9.02 -12.25
N ALA A 26 -3.89 -7.85 -12.23
CA ALA A 26 -5.31 -7.71 -12.50
C ALA A 26 -5.69 -8.26 -13.88
N HIS A 27 -4.93 -7.92 -14.91
CA HIS A 27 -5.15 -8.46 -16.26
C HIS A 27 -4.99 -9.99 -16.30
N LYS A 28 -4.00 -10.51 -15.58
CA LYS A 28 -3.76 -11.95 -15.49
C LYS A 28 -4.92 -12.69 -14.81
N ILE A 29 -5.47 -12.13 -13.75
CA ILE A 29 -6.66 -12.68 -13.07
C ILE A 29 -7.87 -12.63 -14.00
N ALA A 30 -8.12 -11.51 -14.64
CA ALA A 30 -9.26 -11.34 -15.55
C ALA A 30 -9.22 -12.35 -16.69
N ALA A 31 -8.05 -12.55 -17.30
CA ALA A 31 -7.87 -13.55 -18.36
C ALA A 31 -8.13 -14.98 -17.86
N ALA A 32 -7.64 -15.33 -16.66
CA ALA A 32 -7.83 -16.65 -16.08
C ALA A 32 -9.32 -16.94 -15.76
N LEU A 33 -10.08 -15.90 -15.40
CA LEU A 33 -11.52 -16.01 -15.10
C LEU A 33 -12.42 -15.72 -16.31
N ALA A 34 -11.84 -15.51 -17.49
CA ALA A 34 -12.56 -15.15 -18.72
C ALA A 34 -13.49 -13.94 -18.53
N ARG A 35 -12.98 -12.90 -17.84
CA ARG A 35 -13.72 -11.67 -17.52
C ARG A 35 -12.98 -10.45 -18.05
N THR A 36 -13.72 -9.40 -18.35
CA THR A 36 -13.13 -8.13 -18.78
C THR A 36 -12.76 -7.29 -17.56
N PRO A 37 -11.50 -6.81 -17.44
CA PRO A 37 -11.10 -5.98 -16.31
C PRO A 37 -11.68 -4.56 -16.45
N GLN A 38 -12.14 -4.01 -15.34
CA GLN A 38 -12.55 -2.62 -15.21
C GLN A 38 -11.82 -2.04 -13.99
N PHE A 39 -11.35 -0.81 -14.08
CA PHE A 39 -10.60 -0.18 -13.00
C PHE A 39 -11.35 1.00 -12.41
N VAL A 40 -11.38 1.08 -11.08
CA VAL A 40 -11.92 2.21 -10.32
C VAL A 40 -10.80 2.77 -9.47
N THR A 41 -10.55 4.06 -9.60
CA THR A 41 -9.46 4.73 -8.92
C THR A 41 -9.96 5.43 -7.66
N TYR A 42 -9.22 5.29 -6.57
CA TYR A 42 -9.48 5.93 -5.29
C TYR A 42 -8.31 6.83 -4.89
N PRO A 43 -8.58 7.94 -4.17
CA PRO A 43 -7.52 8.86 -3.76
C PRO A 43 -6.61 8.30 -2.66
N ALA A 44 -7.08 7.32 -1.90
CA ALA A 44 -6.32 6.70 -0.80
C ALA A 44 -6.82 5.29 -0.49
N ALA A 45 -5.95 4.47 0.10
CA ALA A 45 -6.27 3.08 0.46
C ALA A 45 -7.47 2.98 1.43
N GLY A 46 -7.57 3.91 2.38
CA GLY A 46 -8.72 3.94 3.31
C GLY A 46 -10.06 4.08 2.61
N LYS A 47 -10.10 4.79 1.49
CA LYS A 47 -11.32 4.95 0.67
C LYS A 47 -11.70 3.67 -0.05
N VAL A 48 -10.74 2.87 -0.46
CA VAL A 48 -10.97 1.53 -1.02
C VAL A 48 -11.67 0.65 0.02
N VAL A 49 -11.15 0.63 1.25
CA VAL A 49 -11.71 -0.15 2.35
C VAL A 49 -13.14 0.30 2.68
N ASP A 50 -13.36 1.62 2.75
CA ASP A 50 -14.68 2.18 3.06
C ASP A 50 -15.74 1.76 2.04
N ASP A 51 -15.37 1.63 0.76
CA ASP A 51 -16.29 1.32 -0.33
C ASP A 51 -16.48 -0.20 -0.58
N ALA A 52 -15.78 -1.04 0.19
CA ALA A 52 -15.87 -2.50 0.05
C ALA A 52 -17.27 -3.04 0.29
N GLN A 53 -18.02 -2.43 1.21
CA GLN A 53 -19.37 -2.85 1.58
C GLN A 53 -20.46 -2.25 0.69
N ASN A 54 -20.11 -1.36 -0.23
CA ASN A 54 -21.03 -0.64 -1.11
C ASN A 54 -21.04 -1.19 -2.54
N ASP A 55 -20.52 -2.41 -2.75
CA ASP A 55 -20.37 -3.03 -4.07
C ASP A 55 -19.56 -2.15 -5.07
N GLY A 56 -18.68 -1.31 -4.56
CA GLY A 56 -17.88 -0.40 -5.38
C GLY A 56 -16.84 -1.10 -6.25
N TRP A 57 -16.40 -2.28 -5.83
CA TRP A 57 -15.38 -3.06 -6.53
C TRP A 57 -15.47 -4.55 -6.17
N ASP A 58 -14.82 -5.39 -6.95
CA ASP A 58 -14.77 -6.85 -6.74
C ASP A 58 -13.45 -7.31 -6.13
N ILE A 59 -12.34 -6.72 -6.58
CA ILE A 59 -10.97 -7.10 -6.22
C ILE A 59 -10.18 -5.83 -5.94
N ALA A 60 -9.34 -5.86 -4.89
CA ALA A 60 -8.42 -4.77 -4.59
C ALA A 60 -7.03 -5.31 -4.24
N PHE A 61 -6.05 -4.43 -4.35
CA PHE A 61 -4.66 -4.69 -3.99
C PHE A 61 -4.33 -3.78 -2.80
N LEU A 62 -4.26 -4.37 -1.61
CA LEU A 62 -4.06 -3.64 -0.36
C LEU A 62 -3.10 -4.40 0.55
N ALA A 63 -2.45 -3.67 1.44
CA ALA A 63 -1.68 -4.28 2.49
C ALA A 63 -2.58 -5.01 3.48
N ILE A 64 -2.14 -6.19 3.91
CA ILE A 64 -2.81 -6.97 4.96
C ILE A 64 -2.73 -6.18 6.27
N ASP A 65 -3.87 -6.05 6.94
CA ASP A 65 -3.97 -5.39 8.24
C ASP A 65 -5.14 -5.97 9.03
N PRO A 66 -4.99 -6.20 10.34
CA PRO A 66 -6.06 -6.79 11.15
C PRO A 66 -7.38 -6.01 11.12
N GLN A 67 -7.32 -4.68 11.07
CA GLN A 67 -8.53 -3.86 10.98
C GLN A 67 -9.23 -4.04 9.63
N ARG A 68 -8.47 -4.15 8.55
CA ARG A 68 -9.00 -4.39 7.21
C ARG A 68 -9.60 -5.80 7.09
N GLU A 69 -9.02 -6.79 7.78
CA GLU A 69 -9.52 -8.17 7.77
C GLU A 69 -10.92 -8.32 8.36
N GLU A 70 -11.40 -7.35 9.10
CA GLU A 70 -12.78 -7.34 9.60
C GLU A 70 -13.81 -7.27 8.48
N VAL A 71 -13.48 -6.61 7.36
CA VAL A 71 -14.39 -6.38 6.22
C VAL A 71 -13.89 -6.97 4.90
N LEU A 72 -12.63 -7.44 4.85
CA LEU A 72 -11.99 -7.98 3.65
C LEU A 72 -11.42 -9.37 3.90
N ARG A 73 -11.33 -10.17 2.83
CA ARG A 73 -10.56 -11.42 2.81
C ARG A 73 -9.32 -11.22 1.95
N PHE A 74 -8.17 -11.49 2.53
CA PHE A 74 -6.88 -11.36 1.84
C PHE A 74 -6.35 -12.71 1.36
N THR A 75 -5.64 -12.69 0.24
CA THR A 75 -4.77 -13.79 -0.17
C THR A 75 -3.46 -13.73 0.63
N GLN A 76 -2.55 -14.67 0.37
CA GLN A 76 -1.15 -14.52 0.77
C GLN A 76 -0.55 -13.29 0.07
N PRO A 77 0.51 -12.70 0.63
CA PRO A 77 1.14 -11.54 -0.01
C PRO A 77 1.81 -11.90 -1.34
N TYR A 78 1.73 -11.00 -2.32
CA TYR A 78 2.49 -11.12 -3.57
C TYR A 78 3.79 -10.31 -3.53
N ILE A 79 3.89 -9.35 -2.62
CA ILE A 79 5.11 -8.57 -2.36
C ILE A 79 5.13 -8.11 -0.89
N THR A 80 6.33 -8.09 -0.30
CA THR A 80 6.58 -7.52 1.02
C THR A 80 7.42 -6.26 0.85
N ILE A 81 6.95 -5.14 1.40
CA ILE A 81 7.62 -3.84 1.32
C ILE A 81 7.93 -3.32 2.71
N GLN A 82 8.87 -2.35 2.79
CA GLN A 82 9.29 -1.76 4.06
C GLN A 82 8.66 -0.40 4.27
N GLY A 83 8.17 -0.15 5.48
CA GLY A 83 7.78 1.18 5.95
C GLY A 83 8.97 1.89 6.60
N THR A 84 9.22 3.12 6.21
CA THR A 84 10.30 3.94 6.77
C THR A 84 9.90 5.41 6.79
N VAL A 85 10.84 6.31 7.06
CA VAL A 85 10.56 7.74 7.13
C VAL A 85 11.54 8.56 6.30
N LEU A 86 11.01 9.62 5.71
CA LEU A 86 11.76 10.69 5.07
C LEU A 86 12.02 11.77 6.12
N VAL A 87 13.26 12.20 6.24
CA VAL A 87 13.69 13.23 7.17
C VAL A 87 14.53 14.29 6.44
N LYS A 88 14.75 15.45 7.07
CA LYS A 88 15.70 16.44 6.54
C LYS A 88 17.11 15.87 6.56
N ALA A 89 17.87 16.12 5.49
CA ALA A 89 19.23 15.57 5.33
C ALA A 89 20.16 15.94 6.50
N HIS A 90 19.99 17.12 7.06
CA HIS A 90 20.81 17.62 8.18
C HIS A 90 20.21 17.35 9.56
N SER A 91 19.12 16.61 9.63
CA SER A 91 18.52 16.23 10.91
C SER A 91 19.40 15.23 11.66
N GLN A 92 19.16 15.11 12.97
CA GLN A 92 19.88 14.16 13.83
C GLN A 92 19.29 12.75 13.79
N TRP A 93 18.18 12.54 13.06
CA TRP A 93 17.52 11.25 12.96
C TRP A 93 18.41 10.24 12.23
N GLN A 94 18.74 9.12 12.86
CA GLN A 94 19.56 8.06 12.30
C GLN A 94 18.84 6.71 12.23
N SER A 95 17.80 6.53 13.04
CA SER A 95 17.07 5.28 13.13
C SER A 95 15.59 5.55 13.39
N VAL A 96 14.71 4.71 12.83
CA VAL A 96 13.27 4.76 13.11
C VAL A 96 12.95 4.51 14.59
N GLN A 97 13.85 3.87 15.33
CA GLN A 97 13.67 3.66 16.77
C GLN A 97 13.66 4.95 17.57
N GLN A 98 14.27 6.01 17.04
CA GLN A 98 14.32 7.32 17.68
C GLN A 98 13.04 8.13 17.52
N MET A 99 12.15 7.75 16.62
CA MET A 99 11.03 8.60 16.21
C MET A 99 9.89 8.66 17.23
N ASP A 100 9.77 7.67 18.13
CA ASP A 100 8.68 7.63 19.10
C ASP A 100 9.00 8.42 20.36
N GLN A 101 9.01 9.74 20.23
CA GLN A 101 9.33 10.67 21.31
C GLN A 101 8.23 11.73 21.44
N PRO A 102 8.00 12.24 22.66
CA PRO A 102 7.07 13.38 22.86
C PRO A 102 7.50 14.58 22.01
N GLY A 103 6.52 15.22 21.39
CA GLY A 103 6.74 16.40 20.52
C GLY A 103 7.12 16.08 19.09
N VAL A 104 7.41 14.84 18.76
CA VAL A 104 7.66 14.41 17.37
C VAL A 104 6.32 14.26 16.64
N VAL A 105 6.19 14.94 15.50
CA VAL A 105 5.02 14.86 14.63
C VAL A 105 5.41 14.16 13.34
N ILE A 106 4.72 13.05 13.05
CA ILE A 106 4.98 12.20 11.88
C ILE A 106 3.81 12.31 10.92
N ASN A 107 4.06 12.79 9.71
CA ASN A 107 3.03 12.88 8.67
C ASN A 107 2.77 11.51 8.07
N VAL A 108 1.49 11.14 7.95
CA VAL A 108 1.04 9.87 7.36
C VAL A 108 -0.17 10.10 6.48
N GLY A 109 -0.36 9.25 5.48
CA GLY A 109 -1.62 9.17 4.74
C GLY A 109 -2.68 8.46 5.58
N LYS A 110 -3.80 9.12 5.84
CA LYS A 110 -4.89 8.57 6.66
C LYS A 110 -5.37 7.23 6.09
N GLY A 111 -5.38 6.21 6.93
CA GLY A 111 -5.84 4.87 6.56
C GLY A 111 -4.85 4.05 5.73
N ALA A 112 -3.68 4.58 5.41
CA ALA A 112 -2.61 3.80 4.79
C ALA A 112 -2.12 2.70 5.74
N ALA A 113 -1.55 1.63 5.19
CA ALA A 113 -1.10 0.50 6.00
C ALA A 113 -0.10 0.91 7.08
N TYR A 114 0.82 1.79 6.76
CA TYR A 114 1.81 2.27 7.72
C TYR A 114 1.21 3.24 8.76
N ASP A 115 0.11 3.97 8.45
CA ASP A 115 -0.67 4.71 9.46
C ASP A 115 -1.24 3.75 10.49
N LEU A 116 -1.90 2.68 10.03
CA LEU A 116 -2.50 1.67 10.91
C LEU A 116 -1.42 0.98 11.77
N HIS A 117 -0.29 0.66 11.16
CA HIS A 117 0.84 0.03 11.85
C HIS A 117 1.42 0.95 12.93
N LEU A 118 1.72 2.20 12.59
CA LEU A 118 2.27 3.18 13.53
C LEU A 118 1.28 3.54 14.64
N THR A 119 -0.01 3.60 14.33
CA THR A 119 -1.06 3.84 15.34
C THR A 119 -1.02 2.78 16.44
N ARG A 120 -0.71 1.54 16.10
CA ARG A 120 -0.58 0.47 17.09
C ARG A 120 0.73 0.50 17.86
N GLN A 121 1.81 0.99 17.25
CA GLN A 121 3.15 0.91 17.83
C GLN A 121 3.59 2.15 18.59
N LEU A 122 3.23 3.35 18.12
CA LEU A 122 3.69 4.59 18.72
C LEU A 122 2.96 4.87 20.04
N ARG A 123 3.72 5.34 21.02
CA ARG A 123 3.22 5.68 22.35
C ARG A 123 3.37 7.15 22.70
N HIS A 124 4.35 7.83 22.12
CA HIS A 124 4.77 9.18 22.50
C HIS A 124 4.67 10.17 21.34
N ALA A 125 5.04 9.75 20.13
CA ALA A 125 4.94 10.59 18.95
C ALA A 125 3.50 10.79 18.51
N THR A 126 3.23 11.89 17.80
CA THR A 126 1.91 12.23 17.27
C THR A 126 1.89 11.98 15.76
N LEU A 127 0.82 11.34 15.28
CA LEU A 127 0.59 11.17 13.86
C LEU A 127 -0.26 12.34 13.32
N ASN A 128 0.27 13.02 12.32
CA ASN A 128 -0.46 14.03 11.55
C ASN A 128 -1.00 13.36 10.27
N ARG A 129 -2.30 13.11 10.23
CA ARG A 129 -2.94 12.38 9.14
C ARG A 129 -3.43 13.31 8.05
N LEU A 130 -2.81 13.20 6.87
CA LEU A 130 -3.19 13.93 5.66
C LEU A 130 -4.13 13.05 4.81
N SER A 131 -4.69 13.62 3.76
CA SER A 131 -5.69 12.95 2.92
C SER A 131 -5.15 11.74 2.13
N SER A 132 -3.83 11.70 1.88
CA SER A 132 -3.16 10.62 1.15
C SER A 132 -1.69 10.53 1.55
N SER A 133 -1.02 9.46 1.13
CA SER A 133 0.43 9.31 1.32
C SER A 133 1.20 10.40 0.60
N GLN A 134 0.80 10.78 -0.61
CA GLN A 134 1.44 11.88 -1.33
C GLN A 134 1.24 13.22 -0.61
N ALA A 135 0.04 13.49 -0.10
CA ALA A 135 -0.24 14.70 0.67
C ALA A 135 0.63 14.78 1.94
N ALA A 136 0.90 13.65 2.58
CA ALA A 136 1.78 13.58 3.75
C ALA A 136 3.22 13.94 3.39
N ILE A 137 3.72 13.46 2.26
CA ILE A 137 5.05 13.82 1.75
C ILE A 137 5.08 15.33 1.41
N ASP A 138 4.09 15.81 0.65
CA ASP A 138 4.04 17.21 0.23
C ASP A 138 3.99 18.17 1.42
N ALA A 139 3.20 17.85 2.45
CA ALA A 139 3.14 18.63 3.68
C ALA A 139 4.51 18.69 4.37
N PHE A 140 5.23 17.57 4.43
CA PHE A 140 6.57 17.53 5.02
C PHE A 140 7.57 18.36 4.20
N LEU A 141 7.54 18.26 2.87
CA LEU A 141 8.39 19.07 2.00
C LEU A 141 8.12 20.57 2.17
N ASN A 142 6.89 20.94 2.54
CA ASN A 142 6.50 22.32 2.82
C ASN A 142 6.75 22.75 4.27
N GLY A 143 7.39 21.93 5.08
CA GLY A 143 7.79 22.27 6.42
C GLY A 143 6.87 21.84 7.55
N GLU A 144 5.85 21.03 7.27
CA GLU A 144 4.97 20.48 8.30
C GLU A 144 5.51 19.16 8.85
N GLY A 145 5.56 19.02 10.17
CA GLY A 145 6.01 17.82 10.86
C GLY A 145 7.52 17.65 10.86
N GLU A 146 7.99 16.67 11.61
CA GLU A 146 9.42 16.33 11.71
C GLU A 146 9.85 15.30 10.68
N MET A 147 8.92 14.51 10.17
CA MET A 147 9.17 13.46 9.17
C MET A 147 7.88 13.05 8.44
N ALA A 148 8.06 12.41 7.30
CA ALA A 148 6.95 11.76 6.58
C ALA A 148 7.19 10.27 6.56
N ALA A 149 6.24 9.49 7.08
CA ALA A 149 6.28 8.04 7.00
C ALA A 149 5.67 7.56 5.67
N GLY A 150 6.16 6.45 5.17
CA GLY A 150 5.65 5.85 3.96
C GLY A 150 6.41 4.59 3.56
N ILE A 151 6.11 4.12 2.37
CA ILE A 151 6.80 3.00 1.74
C ILE A 151 8.17 3.48 1.25
N ARG A 152 9.20 2.65 1.41
CA ARG A 152 10.60 3.02 1.14
C ARG A 152 10.83 3.56 -0.27
N GLN A 153 10.36 2.87 -1.31
CA GLN A 153 10.67 3.23 -2.70
C GLN A 153 10.22 4.65 -3.09
N PRO A 154 8.97 5.07 -2.83
CA PRO A 154 8.55 6.45 -3.10
C PRO A 154 9.34 7.47 -2.29
N LEU A 155 9.65 7.19 -1.04
CA LEU A 155 10.44 8.09 -0.20
C LEU A 155 11.87 8.23 -0.73
N GLU A 156 12.47 7.14 -1.19
CA GLU A 156 13.80 7.17 -1.82
C GLU A 156 13.79 7.96 -3.13
N ARG A 157 12.71 7.88 -3.90
CA ARG A 157 12.56 8.70 -5.11
C ARG A 157 12.60 10.20 -4.77
N VAL A 158 11.84 10.61 -3.76
CA VAL A 158 11.85 12.01 -3.29
C VAL A 158 13.26 12.42 -2.85
N ALA A 159 13.96 11.58 -2.10
CA ALA A 159 15.31 11.88 -1.65
C ALA A 159 16.33 11.97 -2.80
N ARG A 160 16.17 11.17 -3.87
CA ARG A 160 17.01 11.30 -5.07
C ARG A 160 16.77 12.59 -5.83
N GLU A 161 15.51 13.03 -5.89
CA GLU A 161 15.12 14.27 -6.59
C GLU A 161 15.42 15.53 -5.78
N ASN A 162 15.48 15.41 -4.46
CA ASN A 162 15.71 16.54 -3.57
C ASN A 162 16.68 16.16 -2.44
N HIS A 163 17.94 16.57 -2.59
CA HIS A 163 19.02 16.26 -1.62
C HIS A 163 18.90 16.99 -0.29
N GLN A 164 17.90 17.83 -0.08
CA GLN A 164 17.58 18.40 1.23
C GLN A 164 16.97 17.37 2.18
N PHE A 165 16.57 16.20 1.65
CA PHE A 165 15.92 15.13 2.38
C PHE A 165 16.66 13.82 2.19
N ARG A 166 16.51 12.91 3.14
CA ARG A 166 17.03 11.56 3.10
C ARG A 166 16.08 10.57 3.75
N VAL A 167 16.20 9.32 3.41
CA VAL A 167 15.43 8.22 3.99
C VAL A 167 16.28 7.52 5.04
N LEU A 168 15.68 7.17 6.19
CA LEU A 168 16.40 6.42 7.22
C LEU A 168 16.73 5.00 6.70
N PRO A 169 17.91 4.45 7.12
CA PRO A 169 18.38 3.17 6.57
C PRO A 169 17.58 1.95 7.04
N ASP A 170 16.97 2.03 8.21
CA ASP A 170 16.15 0.96 8.77
C ASP A 170 14.67 1.15 8.46
N ASN A 171 13.84 0.22 8.91
CA ASN A 171 12.40 0.28 8.73
C ASN A 171 11.69 0.13 10.07
N PHE A 172 10.47 0.67 10.19
CA PHE A 172 9.64 0.48 11.37
C PHE A 172 8.75 -0.78 11.26
N GLY A 173 8.70 -1.40 10.11
CA GLY A 173 7.93 -2.62 9.88
C GLY A 173 7.89 -3.02 8.42
N GLN A 174 7.54 -4.28 8.19
CA GLN A 174 7.29 -4.82 6.86
C GLN A 174 5.80 -4.74 6.56
N ILE A 175 5.47 -4.40 5.32
CA ILE A 175 4.11 -4.29 4.84
C ILE A 175 3.90 -5.36 3.78
N ASN A 176 2.94 -6.26 4.01
CA ASN A 176 2.61 -7.36 3.12
C ASN A 176 1.48 -6.94 2.19
N GLN A 177 1.80 -6.68 0.93
CA GLN A 177 0.79 -6.37 -0.09
C GLN A 177 0.16 -7.65 -0.61
N ALA A 178 -1.17 -7.68 -0.62
CA ALA A 178 -1.93 -8.84 -1.04
C ALA A 178 -3.13 -8.45 -1.91
N ILE A 179 -3.81 -9.45 -2.42
CA ILE A 179 -5.05 -9.29 -3.15
C ILE A 179 -6.19 -9.53 -2.18
N CYS A 180 -7.24 -8.72 -2.24
CA CYS A 180 -8.39 -8.89 -1.37
C CYS A 180 -9.71 -8.74 -2.11
N VAL A 181 -10.74 -9.28 -1.48
CA VAL A 181 -12.13 -9.19 -1.92
C VAL A 181 -12.99 -8.77 -0.73
N PRO A 182 -14.19 -8.23 -0.95
CA PRO A 182 -15.14 -8.03 0.14
C PRO A 182 -15.39 -9.34 0.89
N ARG A 183 -15.55 -9.25 2.22
CA ARG A 183 -15.53 -10.44 3.09
C ARG A 183 -16.59 -11.47 2.74
N GLU A 184 -17.75 -11.06 2.24
CA GLU A 184 -18.84 -11.93 1.84
C GLU A 184 -18.56 -12.73 0.54
N ASN A 185 -17.52 -12.36 -0.22
CA ASN A 185 -17.22 -12.99 -1.50
C ASN A 185 -16.18 -14.11 -1.38
N ALA A 186 -16.48 -15.12 -0.56
CA ALA A 186 -15.57 -16.22 -0.26
C ALA A 186 -15.19 -17.05 -1.49
N ASP A 187 -16.10 -17.24 -2.46
CA ASP A 187 -15.84 -18.03 -3.66
C ASP A 187 -14.79 -17.37 -4.56
N LEU A 188 -14.89 -16.06 -4.75
CA LEU A 188 -13.91 -15.30 -5.52
C LEU A 188 -12.55 -15.30 -4.83
N HIS A 189 -12.53 -15.14 -3.50
CA HIS A 189 -11.31 -15.25 -2.71
C HIS A 189 -10.60 -16.58 -2.93
N LYS A 190 -11.35 -17.69 -2.89
CA LYS A 190 -10.79 -19.04 -3.10
C LYS A 190 -10.15 -19.16 -4.48
N LYS A 191 -10.84 -18.71 -5.53
CA LYS A 191 -10.33 -18.76 -6.91
C LYS A 191 -9.04 -17.95 -7.07
N ILE A 192 -9.01 -16.73 -6.54
CA ILE A 192 -7.84 -15.86 -6.64
C ILE A 192 -6.67 -16.44 -5.83
N THR A 193 -6.92 -16.99 -4.65
CA THR A 193 -5.89 -17.61 -3.82
C THR A 193 -5.24 -18.79 -4.54
N GLU A 194 -6.03 -19.64 -5.19
CA GLU A 194 -5.53 -20.77 -5.98
C GLU A 194 -4.70 -20.30 -7.18
N LEU A 195 -5.17 -19.29 -7.91
CA LEU A 195 -4.44 -18.72 -9.04
C LEU A 195 -3.11 -18.10 -8.59
N LEU A 196 -3.12 -17.32 -7.52
CA LEU A 196 -1.92 -16.69 -7.00
C LEU A 196 -0.89 -17.74 -6.54
N THR A 197 -1.33 -18.79 -5.87
CA THR A 197 -0.47 -19.90 -5.46
C THR A 197 0.21 -20.54 -6.68
N LEU A 198 -0.56 -20.82 -7.73
CA LEU A 198 -0.03 -21.37 -8.97
C LEU A 198 1.02 -20.46 -9.60
N TRP A 199 0.74 -19.17 -9.70
CA TRP A 199 1.64 -18.19 -10.30
C TRP A 199 2.87 -17.88 -9.45
N GLN A 200 2.80 -18.06 -8.14
CA GLN A 200 3.96 -17.99 -7.27
C GLN A 200 4.86 -19.22 -7.45
N GLN A 201 4.26 -20.40 -7.60
CA GLN A 201 5.00 -21.65 -7.84
C GLN A 201 5.69 -21.67 -9.20
N ASP A 202 5.06 -21.13 -10.25
CA ASP A 202 5.64 -21.09 -11.60
C ASP A 202 6.59 -19.90 -11.82
N GLY A 203 6.70 -19.01 -10.83
CA GLY A 203 7.58 -17.81 -10.89
C GLY A 203 7.02 -16.64 -11.67
N SER A 204 5.79 -16.71 -12.22
CA SER A 204 5.24 -15.64 -13.06
C SER A 204 4.96 -14.36 -12.28
N VAL A 205 4.46 -14.45 -11.05
CA VAL A 205 4.23 -13.27 -10.20
C VAL A 205 5.56 -12.64 -9.79
N GLN A 206 6.55 -13.44 -9.43
CA GLN A 206 7.86 -12.91 -9.08
C GLN A 206 8.49 -12.14 -10.24
N ARG A 207 8.38 -12.65 -11.48
CA ARG A 207 8.87 -11.94 -12.68
C ARG A 207 8.16 -10.60 -12.87
N ILE A 208 6.85 -10.55 -12.65
CA ILE A 208 6.09 -9.28 -12.71
C ILE A 208 6.64 -8.28 -11.70
N VAL A 209 6.83 -8.71 -10.45
CA VAL A 209 7.36 -7.86 -9.38
C VAL A 209 8.76 -7.36 -9.72
N GLU A 210 9.66 -8.24 -10.12
CA GLU A 210 11.04 -7.92 -10.45
C GLU A 210 11.14 -6.96 -11.64
N ASN A 211 10.33 -7.15 -12.68
CA ASN A 211 10.32 -6.29 -13.87
C ASN A 211 9.92 -4.85 -13.55
N HIS A 212 9.02 -4.66 -12.59
CA HIS A 212 8.58 -3.32 -12.18
C HIS A 212 9.49 -2.68 -11.15
N LEU A 213 10.16 -3.46 -10.29
CA LEU A 213 11.09 -2.92 -9.29
C LEU A 213 12.45 -2.56 -9.88
N SER A 214 12.93 -3.30 -10.89
CA SER A 214 14.23 -3.03 -11.53
C SER A 214 14.21 -1.80 -12.45
N GLY A 215 13.05 -1.26 -12.79
CA GLY A 215 12.88 -0.01 -13.54
C GLY A 215 12.85 1.24 -12.65
N LEU A 216 13.02 1.08 -11.34
CA LEU A 216 13.07 2.17 -10.35
C LEU A 216 14.53 2.43 -9.97
#